data_15983dc47c2c39117a77d9776c1605c6
#
_entry.id   15983dc47c2c39117a77d9776c1605c6
#
_cell.length_a   1.000
_cell.length_b   1.000
_cell.length_c   1.000
_cell.angle_alpha   90.00
_cell.angle_beta   90.00
_cell.angle_gamma   90.00
#
_symmetry.space_group_name_H-M   'P 1'
#
loop_
_entity.id
_entity.type
_entity.pdbx_description
1 polymer ?
#
loop_
_entity_poly.entity_id
_entity_poly.type
_entity_poly.pdbx_seq_one_letter_code
_entity_poly.pdbx_strand_id
1 'polypeptide(L)'
;DIAFGPKNFGVEEEKANELVKKILPMVGLDESYLQRSPFELSGGQKRRVAIAGILVLDPKVLVLDEPTAGLDPQGAKEMMSLFMDLNRTHNKTILLVSHDMEHVMRYCDHVIVLDHGKVLQESDVHTFFEHPEWMIKVGINPPAIIRLKLMLKEKGFLIPDEILELDTLVKCIREQVMLHE
;
A
#
# COMPACT_ATOMS: atom_id res chain seq x y z
N ASP A 1 3.56 -17.70 -18.27
CA ASP A 1 2.39 -16.95 -17.74
C ASP A 1 2.50 -15.44 -18.02
N ILE A 2 3.62 -14.75 -17.70
CA ILE A 2 3.75 -13.29 -17.91
C ILE A 2 3.58 -12.90 -19.39
N ALA A 3 4.14 -13.66 -20.33
CA ALA A 3 4.02 -13.42 -21.78
C ALA A 3 2.60 -13.64 -22.35
N PHE A 4 1.68 -14.20 -21.55
CA PHE A 4 0.33 -14.54 -22.03
C PHE A 4 -0.46 -13.29 -22.46
N GLY A 5 -0.40 -12.21 -21.68
CA GLY A 5 -1.06 -10.95 -22.00
C GLY A 5 -0.63 -10.40 -23.37
N PRO A 6 0.66 -10.08 -23.56
CA PRO A 6 1.16 -9.58 -24.85
C PRO A 6 0.84 -10.48 -26.05
N LYS A 7 0.97 -11.80 -25.90
CA LYS A 7 0.64 -12.76 -26.96
C LYS A 7 -0.84 -12.69 -27.36
N ASN A 8 -1.76 -12.54 -26.40
CA ASN A 8 -3.18 -12.38 -26.67
C ASN A 8 -3.52 -11.06 -27.39
N PHE A 9 -2.69 -10.03 -27.23
CA PHE A 9 -2.80 -8.77 -27.99
C PHE A 9 -2.04 -8.79 -29.32
N GLY A 10 -1.61 -9.98 -29.79
CA GLY A 10 -0.98 -10.15 -31.08
C GLY A 10 0.51 -9.76 -31.13
N VAL A 11 1.16 -9.63 -30.00
CA VAL A 11 2.61 -9.41 -29.94
C VAL A 11 3.33 -10.72 -30.28
N GLU A 12 4.29 -10.65 -31.20
CA GLU A 12 5.13 -11.79 -31.58
C GLU A 12 5.87 -12.36 -30.36
N GLU A 13 6.12 -13.66 -30.36
CA GLU A 13 6.67 -14.40 -29.24
C GLU A 13 8.04 -13.85 -28.76
N GLU A 14 8.92 -13.53 -29.69
CA GLU A 14 10.25 -12.99 -29.40
C GLU A 14 10.14 -11.65 -28.66
N LYS A 15 9.30 -10.75 -29.20
CA LYS A 15 9.05 -9.44 -28.59
C LYS A 15 8.33 -9.55 -27.23
N ALA A 16 7.40 -10.49 -27.09
CA ALA A 16 6.75 -10.76 -25.80
C ALA A 16 7.76 -11.22 -24.75
N ASN A 17 8.73 -12.07 -25.11
CA ASN A 17 9.79 -12.52 -24.22
C ASN A 17 10.75 -11.38 -23.83
N GLU A 18 11.06 -10.47 -24.73
CA GLU A 18 11.84 -9.26 -24.42
C GLU A 18 11.11 -8.35 -23.41
N LEU A 19 9.80 -8.17 -23.56
CA LEU A 19 8.99 -7.41 -22.62
C LEU A 19 9.01 -8.05 -21.22
N VAL A 20 8.88 -9.38 -21.14
CA VAL A 20 8.97 -10.11 -19.88
C VAL A 20 10.32 -9.88 -19.20
N LYS A 21 11.43 -9.97 -19.92
CA LYS A 21 12.78 -9.71 -19.35
C LYS A 21 12.90 -8.29 -18.77
N LYS A 22 12.27 -7.30 -19.39
CA LYS A 22 12.26 -5.91 -18.90
C LYS A 22 11.43 -5.73 -17.62
N ILE A 23 10.34 -6.50 -17.49
CA ILE A 23 9.41 -6.37 -16.36
C ILE A 23 9.88 -7.12 -15.11
N LEU A 24 10.58 -8.26 -15.25
CA LEU A 24 11.02 -9.06 -14.11
C LEU A 24 11.78 -8.26 -13.04
N PRO A 25 12.79 -7.43 -13.37
CA PRO A 25 13.49 -6.62 -12.38
C PRO A 25 12.58 -5.64 -11.64
N MET A 26 11.55 -5.09 -12.32
CA MET A 26 10.60 -4.13 -11.71
C MET A 26 9.78 -4.76 -10.58
N VAL A 27 9.60 -6.08 -10.59
CA VAL A 27 8.91 -6.83 -9.54
C VAL A 27 9.88 -7.56 -8.60
N GLY A 28 11.19 -7.27 -8.70
CA GLY A 28 12.23 -7.89 -7.87
C GLY A 28 12.45 -9.38 -8.15
N LEU A 29 12.28 -9.79 -9.41
CA LEU A 29 12.60 -11.13 -9.90
C LEU A 29 13.73 -11.02 -10.94
N ASP A 30 14.56 -12.05 -11.03
CA ASP A 30 15.62 -12.15 -12.02
C ASP A 30 15.27 -13.12 -13.16
N GLU A 31 16.13 -13.19 -14.18
CA GLU A 31 15.88 -14.04 -15.34
C GLU A 31 15.83 -15.55 -15.04
N SER A 32 16.31 -16.02 -13.87
CA SER A 32 16.21 -17.42 -13.48
C SER A 32 14.76 -17.90 -13.33
N TYR A 33 13.84 -16.93 -13.15
CA TYR A 33 12.40 -17.23 -13.02
C TYR A 33 11.71 -17.50 -14.35
N LEU A 34 12.33 -17.19 -15.50
CA LEU A 34 11.71 -17.37 -16.83
C LEU A 34 11.33 -18.82 -17.12
N GLN A 35 12.09 -19.77 -16.61
CA GLN A 35 11.90 -21.20 -16.85
C GLN A 35 11.33 -21.96 -15.66
N ARG A 36 11.05 -21.30 -14.53
CA ARG A 36 10.48 -21.95 -13.34
C ARG A 36 9.01 -22.25 -13.52
N SER A 37 8.61 -23.42 -13.05
CA SER A 37 7.20 -23.76 -12.93
C SER A 37 6.53 -22.90 -11.85
N PRO A 38 5.29 -22.40 -12.04
CA PRO A 38 4.52 -21.74 -11.00
C PRO A 38 4.39 -22.53 -9.69
N PHE A 39 4.47 -23.87 -9.77
CA PHE A 39 4.39 -24.74 -8.61
C PHE A 39 5.64 -24.69 -7.72
N GLU A 40 6.76 -24.29 -8.27
CA GLU A 40 8.05 -24.15 -7.55
C GLU A 40 8.21 -22.80 -6.85
N LEU A 41 7.26 -21.87 -7.06
CA LEU A 41 7.31 -20.52 -6.52
C LEU A 41 6.67 -20.43 -5.14
N SER A 42 7.28 -19.65 -4.25
CA SER A 42 6.64 -19.25 -2.99
C SER A 42 5.40 -18.38 -3.25
N GLY A 43 4.53 -18.22 -2.25
CA GLY A 43 3.34 -17.37 -2.37
C GLY A 43 3.66 -15.93 -2.78
N GLY A 44 4.71 -15.34 -2.19
CA GLY A 44 5.18 -14.00 -2.54
C GLY A 44 5.71 -13.91 -3.97
N GLN A 45 6.47 -14.92 -4.42
CA GLN A 45 6.97 -14.98 -5.79
C GLN A 45 5.84 -15.14 -6.82
N LYS A 46 4.84 -15.99 -6.54
CA LYS A 46 3.63 -16.12 -7.38
C LYS A 46 2.92 -14.78 -7.54
N ARG A 47 2.79 -14.02 -6.45
CA ARG A 47 2.16 -12.68 -6.47
C ARG A 47 2.96 -11.68 -7.31
N ARG A 48 4.29 -11.68 -7.19
CA ARG A 48 5.18 -10.85 -8.03
C ARG A 48 5.08 -11.22 -9.51
N VAL A 49 5.00 -12.51 -9.85
CA VAL A 49 4.75 -12.98 -11.23
C VAL A 49 3.38 -12.52 -11.74
N ALA A 50 2.33 -12.58 -10.93
CA ALA A 50 1.01 -12.09 -11.31
C ALA A 50 1.02 -10.58 -11.60
N ILE A 51 1.69 -9.78 -10.75
CA ILE A 51 1.87 -8.34 -10.97
C ILE A 51 2.66 -8.08 -12.26
N ALA A 52 3.74 -8.83 -12.50
CA ALA A 52 4.51 -8.74 -13.76
C ALA A 52 3.65 -9.02 -14.98
N GLY A 53 2.72 -10.00 -14.90
CA GLY A 53 1.77 -10.33 -15.96
C GLY A 53 0.81 -9.19 -16.33
N ILE A 54 0.55 -8.29 -15.39
CA ILE A 54 -0.23 -7.06 -15.63
C ILE A 54 0.69 -5.94 -16.13
N LEU A 55 1.84 -5.75 -15.49
CA LEU A 55 2.79 -4.67 -15.82
C LEU A 55 3.37 -4.78 -17.21
N VAL A 56 3.47 -5.99 -17.76
CA VAL A 56 3.97 -6.22 -19.13
C VAL A 56 3.11 -5.55 -20.20
N LEU A 57 1.84 -5.23 -19.89
CA LEU A 57 0.92 -4.48 -20.74
C LEU A 57 1.06 -2.95 -20.59
N ASP A 58 1.99 -2.50 -19.76
CA ASP A 58 2.30 -1.09 -19.48
C ASP A 58 1.08 -0.24 -19.07
N PRO A 59 0.24 -0.70 -18.11
CA PRO A 59 -0.91 0.08 -17.68
C PRO A 59 -0.46 1.37 -16.98
N LYS A 60 -1.22 2.46 -17.15
CA LYS A 60 -1.01 3.71 -16.41
C LYS A 60 -1.56 3.66 -15.00
N VAL A 61 -2.62 2.90 -14.79
CA VAL A 61 -3.33 2.75 -13.52
C VAL A 61 -3.35 1.29 -13.10
N LEU A 62 -2.97 1.01 -11.86
CA LEU A 62 -3.07 -0.31 -11.23
C LEU A 62 -4.11 -0.25 -10.12
N VAL A 63 -5.11 -1.13 -10.19
CA VAL A 63 -6.09 -1.32 -9.13
C VAL A 63 -5.71 -2.57 -8.35
N LEU A 64 -5.46 -2.41 -7.06
CA LEU A 64 -4.96 -3.44 -6.17
C LEU A 64 -5.98 -3.66 -5.06
N ASP A 65 -6.63 -4.82 -5.07
CA ASP A 65 -7.62 -5.20 -4.07
C ASP A 65 -6.97 -6.12 -3.03
N GLU A 66 -6.86 -5.63 -1.78
CA GLU A 66 -6.24 -6.30 -0.63
C GLU A 66 -4.88 -6.97 -0.98
N PRO A 67 -3.91 -6.23 -1.56
CA PRO A 67 -2.72 -6.84 -2.16
C PRO A 67 -1.77 -7.47 -1.14
N THR A 68 -1.93 -7.17 0.15
CA THR A 68 -1.11 -7.71 1.24
C THR A 68 -1.80 -8.81 2.04
N ALA A 69 -3.05 -9.14 1.71
CA ALA A 69 -3.81 -10.17 2.43
C ALA A 69 -3.09 -11.52 2.42
N GLY A 70 -2.97 -12.15 3.60
CA GLY A 70 -2.32 -13.45 3.77
C GLY A 70 -0.79 -13.45 3.64
N LEU A 71 -0.15 -12.29 3.58
CA LEU A 71 1.30 -12.17 3.72
C LEU A 71 1.69 -12.01 5.20
N ASP A 72 2.89 -12.44 5.54
CA ASP A 72 3.52 -12.06 6.80
C ASP A 72 3.89 -10.56 6.80
N PRO A 73 4.21 -9.95 7.94
CA PRO A 73 4.50 -8.52 8.03
C PRO A 73 5.66 -8.07 7.13
N GLN A 74 6.68 -8.91 6.96
CA GLN A 74 7.81 -8.59 6.10
C GLN A 74 7.42 -8.64 4.62
N GLY A 75 6.69 -9.68 4.20
CA GLY A 75 6.17 -9.80 2.84
C GLY A 75 5.19 -8.69 2.47
N ALA A 76 4.34 -8.27 3.41
CA ALA A 76 3.44 -7.12 3.23
C ALA A 76 4.24 -5.82 2.99
N LYS A 77 5.26 -5.57 3.82
CA LYS A 77 6.14 -4.40 3.68
C LYS A 77 6.87 -4.38 2.33
N GLU A 78 7.41 -5.52 1.91
CA GLU A 78 8.10 -5.65 0.61
C GLU A 78 7.14 -5.41 -0.55
N MET A 79 5.91 -5.92 -0.46
CA MET A 79 4.88 -5.71 -1.48
C MET A 79 4.48 -4.25 -1.58
N MET A 80 4.26 -3.58 -0.45
CA MET A 80 3.95 -2.13 -0.45
C MET A 80 5.12 -1.31 -0.97
N SER A 81 6.37 -1.67 -0.65
CA SER A 81 7.56 -1.03 -1.21
C SER A 81 7.64 -1.15 -2.73
N LEU A 82 7.27 -2.31 -3.29
CA LEU A 82 7.16 -2.51 -4.74
C LEU A 82 6.13 -1.55 -5.36
N PHE A 83 4.95 -1.41 -4.77
CA PHE A 83 3.94 -0.48 -5.28
C PHE A 83 4.37 0.98 -5.22
N MET A 84 5.07 1.38 -4.15
CA MET A 84 5.64 2.72 -4.04
C MET A 84 6.71 2.99 -5.09
N ASP A 85 7.55 2.00 -5.42
CA ASP A 85 8.53 2.11 -6.48
C ASP A 85 7.86 2.24 -7.86
N LEU A 86 6.84 1.44 -8.14
CA LEU A 86 6.03 1.55 -9.36
C LEU A 86 5.37 2.93 -9.50
N ASN A 87 4.91 3.51 -8.41
CA ASN A 87 4.33 4.86 -8.41
C ASN A 87 5.40 5.92 -8.64
N ARG A 88 6.47 5.95 -7.81
CA ARG A 88 7.44 7.05 -7.77
C ARG A 88 8.44 7.01 -8.92
N THR A 89 8.92 5.80 -9.27
CA THR A 89 9.99 5.60 -10.27
C THR A 89 9.41 5.35 -11.65
N HIS A 90 8.29 4.63 -11.73
CA HIS A 90 7.68 4.23 -13.00
C HIS A 90 6.41 5.02 -13.36
N ASN A 91 6.08 6.09 -12.59
CA ASN A 91 4.93 6.98 -12.83
C ASN A 91 3.59 6.23 -13.00
N LYS A 92 3.38 5.14 -12.26
CA LYS A 92 2.11 4.41 -12.26
C LYS A 92 1.17 5.02 -11.23
N THR A 93 -0.09 5.22 -11.59
CA THR A 93 -1.12 5.52 -10.60
C THR A 93 -1.53 4.25 -9.89
N ILE A 94 -1.49 4.23 -8.57
CA ILE A 94 -1.90 3.08 -7.75
C ILE A 94 -3.22 3.41 -7.07
N LEU A 95 -4.24 2.60 -7.33
CA LEU A 95 -5.49 2.61 -6.59
C LEU A 95 -5.50 1.39 -5.66
N LEU A 96 -5.33 1.65 -4.37
CA LEU A 96 -5.28 0.62 -3.33
C LEU A 96 -6.66 0.49 -2.67
N VAL A 97 -7.27 -0.69 -2.75
CA VAL A 97 -8.44 -1.04 -1.94
C VAL A 97 -7.95 -1.82 -0.74
N SER A 98 -8.18 -1.31 0.46
CA SER A 98 -7.72 -1.95 1.69
C SER A 98 -8.56 -1.51 2.90
N HIS A 99 -8.65 -2.38 3.89
CA HIS A 99 -9.15 -2.09 5.23
C HIS A 99 -8.01 -1.88 6.25
N ASP A 100 -6.76 -2.01 5.83
CA ASP A 100 -5.58 -1.76 6.66
C ASP A 100 -5.24 -0.26 6.68
N MET A 101 -5.72 0.43 7.69
CA MET A 101 -5.51 1.87 7.85
C MET A 101 -4.06 2.26 8.17
N GLU A 102 -3.22 1.33 8.64
CA GLU A 102 -1.77 1.56 8.77
C GLU A 102 -1.13 1.70 7.39
N HIS A 103 -1.52 0.84 6.44
CA HIS A 103 -1.06 0.94 5.05
C HIS A 103 -1.59 2.20 4.38
N VAL A 104 -2.87 2.54 4.56
CA VAL A 104 -3.46 3.77 4.00
C VAL A 104 -2.70 4.99 4.52
N MET A 105 -2.49 5.10 5.83
CA MET A 105 -1.80 6.23 6.45
C MET A 105 -0.35 6.39 5.97
N ARG A 106 0.35 5.27 5.75
CA ARG A 106 1.77 5.27 5.42
C ARG A 106 2.08 5.43 3.93
N TYR A 107 1.20 4.95 3.05
CA TYR A 107 1.51 4.76 1.64
C TYR A 107 0.59 5.51 0.67
N CYS A 108 -0.55 6.05 1.14
CA CYS A 108 -1.47 6.76 0.28
C CYS A 108 -1.34 8.27 0.45
N ASP A 109 -1.61 9.01 -0.62
CA ASP A 109 -1.66 10.48 -0.62
C ASP A 109 -3.11 10.95 -0.46
N HIS A 110 -4.07 10.14 -0.92
CA HIS A 110 -5.48 10.47 -1.01
C HIS A 110 -6.35 9.29 -0.58
N VAL A 111 -7.49 9.57 0.04
CA VAL A 111 -8.42 8.57 0.55
C VAL A 111 -9.82 8.83 0.02
N ILE A 112 -10.45 7.78 -0.48
CA ILE A 112 -11.87 7.76 -0.86
C ILE A 112 -12.57 6.69 -0.04
N VAL A 113 -13.53 7.07 0.77
CA VAL A 113 -14.34 6.12 1.55
C VAL A 113 -15.63 5.81 0.80
N LEU A 114 -15.83 4.53 0.55
CA LEU A 114 -17.04 4.02 -0.12
C LEU A 114 -17.92 3.26 0.87
N ASP A 115 -19.22 3.53 0.82
CA ASP A 115 -20.24 2.77 1.54
C ASP A 115 -21.48 2.60 0.67
N HIS A 116 -22.01 1.38 0.60
CA HIS A 116 -23.17 1.04 -0.21
C HIS A 116 -23.14 1.60 -1.65
N GLY A 117 -21.96 1.59 -2.30
CA GLY A 117 -21.76 2.07 -3.68
C GLY A 117 -21.77 3.60 -3.83
N LYS A 118 -21.65 4.34 -2.73
CA LYS A 118 -21.57 5.81 -2.72
C LYS A 118 -20.28 6.27 -2.07
N VAL A 119 -19.75 7.39 -2.53
CA VAL A 119 -18.64 8.09 -1.87
C VAL A 119 -19.19 8.77 -0.63
N LEU A 120 -18.70 8.37 0.57
CA LEU A 120 -19.02 9.03 1.83
C LEU A 120 -18.11 10.21 2.10
N GLN A 121 -16.82 10.06 1.80
CA GLN A 121 -15.80 11.08 2.00
C GLN A 121 -14.69 10.91 0.99
N GLU A 122 -14.07 12.03 0.62
CA GLU A 122 -12.86 12.12 -0.17
C GLU A 122 -12.00 13.24 0.40
N SER A 123 -10.73 12.95 0.68
CA SER A 123 -9.78 13.91 1.21
C SER A 123 -8.33 13.46 1.00
N ASP A 124 -7.37 14.34 1.22
CA ASP A 124 -5.99 13.91 1.43
C ASP A 124 -5.86 13.07 2.71
N VAL A 125 -4.78 12.30 2.79
CA VAL A 125 -4.56 11.34 3.89
C VAL A 125 -4.44 12.02 5.25
N HIS A 126 -3.82 13.21 5.33
CA HIS A 126 -3.65 13.92 6.59
C HIS A 126 -5.00 14.38 7.15
N THR A 127 -5.78 15.08 6.35
CA THR A 127 -7.16 15.51 6.72
C THR A 127 -8.04 14.32 7.11
N PHE A 128 -7.89 13.18 6.42
CA PHE A 128 -8.65 11.97 6.76
C PHE A 128 -8.41 11.50 8.20
N PHE A 129 -7.15 11.47 8.63
CA PHE A 129 -6.78 10.98 9.96
C PHE A 129 -6.88 12.02 11.08
N GLU A 130 -7.21 13.28 10.79
CA GLU A 130 -7.53 14.30 11.80
C GLU A 130 -8.89 14.10 12.46
N HIS A 131 -9.78 13.29 11.86
CA HIS A 131 -11.14 13.06 12.33
C HIS A 131 -11.43 11.61 12.75
N PRO A 132 -10.69 11.05 13.74
CA PRO A 132 -10.81 9.65 14.12
C PRO A 132 -12.21 9.28 14.68
N GLU A 133 -12.94 10.21 15.27
CA GLU A 133 -14.28 9.99 15.77
C GLU A 133 -15.26 9.67 14.61
N TRP A 134 -15.09 10.35 13.47
CA TRP A 134 -15.85 10.05 12.27
C TRP A 134 -15.52 8.66 11.72
N MET A 135 -14.22 8.29 11.70
CA MET A 135 -13.78 6.95 11.27
C MET A 135 -14.49 5.85 12.09
N ILE A 136 -14.46 5.99 13.42
CA ILE A 136 -15.10 5.04 14.35
C ILE A 136 -16.61 4.97 14.08
N LYS A 137 -17.26 6.12 13.89
CA LYS A 137 -18.70 6.20 13.63
C LYS A 137 -19.12 5.46 12.36
N VAL A 138 -18.29 5.46 11.32
CA VAL A 138 -18.55 4.73 10.06
C VAL A 138 -17.96 3.31 10.03
N GLY A 139 -17.45 2.82 11.17
CA GLY A 139 -16.95 1.46 11.31
C GLY A 139 -15.51 1.25 10.81
N ILE A 140 -14.75 2.31 10.59
CA ILE A 140 -13.34 2.25 10.23
C ILE A 140 -12.49 2.27 11.50
N ASN A 141 -11.63 1.27 11.69
CA ASN A 141 -10.69 1.22 12.80
C ASN A 141 -9.49 2.14 12.54
N PRO A 142 -9.28 3.20 13.36
CA PRO A 142 -8.11 4.05 13.21
C PRO A 142 -6.79 3.28 13.45
N PRO A 143 -5.68 3.71 12.83
CA PRO A 143 -4.33 3.20 13.10
C PRO A 143 -3.97 3.24 14.58
N ALA A 144 -3.02 2.39 15.01
CA ALA A 144 -2.60 2.28 16.41
C ALA A 144 -2.14 3.61 17.00
N ILE A 145 -1.39 4.41 16.23
CA ILE A 145 -0.94 5.74 16.66
C ILE A 145 -2.10 6.70 16.91
N ILE A 146 -3.13 6.67 16.07
CA ILE A 146 -4.31 7.52 16.22
C ILE A 146 -5.10 7.12 17.47
N ARG A 147 -5.28 5.82 17.71
CA ARG A 147 -5.92 5.32 18.94
C ARG A 147 -5.14 5.73 20.18
N LEU A 148 -3.80 5.62 20.14
CA LEU A 148 -2.94 6.07 21.24
C LEU A 148 -3.09 7.57 21.50
N LYS A 149 -3.16 8.41 20.46
CA LYS A 149 -3.41 9.86 20.59
C LYS A 149 -4.73 10.13 21.31
N LEU A 150 -5.81 9.44 20.91
CA LEU A 150 -7.12 9.59 21.57
C LEU A 150 -7.03 9.25 23.08
N MET A 151 -6.42 8.12 23.42
CA MET A 151 -6.24 7.71 24.83
C MET A 151 -5.40 8.70 25.63
N LEU A 152 -4.37 9.31 25.03
CA LEU A 152 -3.53 10.31 25.67
C LEU A 152 -4.30 11.62 25.88
N LYS A 153 -5.09 12.07 24.90
CA LYS A 153 -5.97 13.24 25.03
C LYS A 153 -6.99 13.07 26.16
N GLU A 154 -7.59 11.89 26.30
CA GLU A 154 -8.49 11.56 27.42
C GLU A 154 -7.81 11.64 28.79
N LYS A 155 -6.48 11.41 28.83
CA LYS A 155 -5.66 11.54 30.05
C LYS A 155 -5.13 12.96 30.28
N GLY A 156 -5.52 13.94 29.45
CA GLY A 156 -5.16 15.35 29.60
C GLY A 156 -3.89 15.78 28.87
N PHE A 157 -3.27 14.92 28.07
CA PHE A 157 -2.14 15.33 27.22
C PHE A 157 -2.62 16.20 26.05
N LEU A 158 -1.89 17.27 25.78
CA LEU A 158 -2.14 18.15 24.65
C LEU A 158 -1.41 17.61 23.40
N ILE A 159 -2.07 16.75 22.64
CA ILE A 159 -1.49 16.12 21.46
C ILE A 159 -2.06 16.79 20.20
N PRO A 160 -1.21 17.44 19.37
CA PRO A 160 -1.60 18.01 18.08
C PRO A 160 -2.16 16.95 17.12
N ASP A 161 -3.17 17.34 16.33
CA ASP A 161 -3.84 16.39 15.43
C ASP A 161 -2.97 15.96 14.24
N GLU A 162 -2.10 16.82 13.78
CA GLU A 162 -1.15 16.60 12.70
C GLU A 162 -0.05 15.57 12.98
N ILE A 163 0.12 15.12 14.24
CA ILE A 163 1.14 14.10 14.58
C ILE A 163 0.66 12.73 14.11
N LEU A 164 1.28 12.19 13.08
CA LEU A 164 1.02 10.86 12.52
C LEU A 164 2.22 9.89 12.68
N GLU A 165 3.33 10.35 13.27
CA GLU A 165 4.54 9.55 13.46
C GLU A 165 4.82 9.32 14.95
N LEU A 166 5.22 8.07 15.29
CA LEU A 166 5.47 7.66 16.68
C LEU A 166 6.60 8.46 17.34
N ASP A 167 7.69 8.70 16.62
CA ASP A 167 8.85 9.43 17.17
C ASP A 167 8.48 10.87 17.52
N THR A 168 7.65 11.52 16.70
CA THR A 168 7.14 12.87 16.96
C THR A 168 6.19 12.87 18.16
N LEU A 169 5.33 11.86 18.27
CA LEU A 169 4.43 11.69 19.42
C LEU A 169 5.21 11.50 20.72
N VAL A 170 6.24 10.65 20.72
CA VAL A 170 7.10 10.42 21.89
C VAL A 170 7.80 11.70 22.34
N LYS A 171 8.30 12.53 21.41
CA LYS A 171 8.90 13.84 21.74
C LYS A 171 7.87 14.75 22.40
N CYS A 172 6.69 14.89 21.81
CA CYS A 172 5.61 15.70 22.34
C CYS A 172 5.21 15.30 23.78
N ILE A 173 5.12 13.99 24.06
CA ILE A 173 4.81 13.49 25.40
C ILE A 173 5.94 13.81 26.39
N ARG A 174 7.20 13.57 26.03
CA ARG A 174 8.37 13.85 26.90
C ARG A 174 8.43 15.31 27.31
N GLU A 175 8.22 16.23 26.38
CA GLU A 175 8.21 17.68 26.65
C GLU A 175 7.15 18.04 27.69
N GLN A 176 5.95 17.46 27.61
CA GLN A 176 4.88 17.74 28.56
C GLN A 176 5.15 17.12 29.94
N VAL A 177 5.74 15.93 30.02
CA VAL A 177 6.10 15.30 31.31
C VAL A 177 7.19 16.10 32.02
N MET A 178 8.23 16.57 31.31
CA MET A 178 9.31 17.38 31.89
C MET A 178 8.87 18.77 32.36
N LEU A 179 7.75 19.29 31.87
CA LEU A 179 7.18 20.57 32.32
C LEU A 179 6.37 20.43 33.62
N HIS A 180 6.07 19.22 34.04
CA HIS A 180 5.29 18.91 35.24
C HIS A 180 6.13 18.33 36.40
N GLU A 181 7.44 18.13 36.19
CA GLU A 181 8.44 17.87 37.27
C GLU A 181 9.10 19.19 37.74
#